data_5e30a0e116655b8e765165df257c71aa
#
_entry.id   5e30a0e116655b8e765165df257c71aa
#
_cell.length_a   1.000
_cell.length_b   1.000
_cell.length_c   1.000
_cell.angle_alpha   90.00
_cell.angle_beta   90.00
_cell.angle_gamma   90.00
#
_symmetry.space_group_name_H-M   'P 1'
#
loop_
_entity.id
_entity.type
_entity.pdbx_description
1 polymer ?
#
loop_
_entity_poly.entity_id
_entity_poly.type
_entity_poly.pdbx_seq_one_letter_code
_entity_poly.pdbx_strand_id
1 'polypeptide(L)'
;LTDARAIVAKIKQKIERGDDPRVEIKETQRANRNFYTVGDLCEEYIERHAKVNKRSWKEDERCLKKEVLPVIGRKKAQDVKRKDLISILDSIVERGSPQMANRTLNVISKLFNFAVSRDILDASPCAVIQMPAKKKQRSRVLTENEINKFLN
;
A
#
# COMPACT_ATOMS: atom_id res chain seq x y z
N LEU A 1 -2.51 24.75 26.05
CA LEU A 1 -3.62 25.64 25.65
C LEU A 1 -3.14 26.95 25.02
N THR A 2 -1.97 27.46 25.37
CA THR A 2 -1.34 28.67 24.80
C THR A 2 -0.95 28.52 23.34
N ASP A 3 -0.40 27.35 22.95
CA ASP A 3 0.05 27.10 21.59
C ASP A 3 -1.09 27.05 20.56
N ALA A 4 -2.24 26.49 20.95
CA ALA A 4 -3.41 26.43 20.07
C ALA A 4 -3.98 27.83 19.77
N ARG A 5 -4.01 28.73 20.77
CA ARG A 5 -4.45 30.12 20.58
C ARG A 5 -3.51 30.92 19.69
N ALA A 6 -2.21 30.71 19.82
CA ALA A 6 -1.20 31.34 18.95
C ALA A 6 -1.34 30.89 17.48
N ILE A 7 -1.63 29.62 17.26
CA ILE A 7 -1.89 29.07 15.91
C ILE A 7 -3.15 29.69 15.28
N VAL A 8 -4.25 29.76 16.07
CA VAL A 8 -5.52 30.36 15.61
C VAL A 8 -5.34 31.85 15.27
N ALA A 9 -4.59 32.60 16.08
CA ALA A 9 -4.31 34.02 15.83
C ALA A 9 -3.52 34.21 14.52
N LYS A 10 -2.50 33.39 14.25
CA LYS A 10 -1.74 33.42 13.00
C LYS A 10 -2.60 33.11 11.78
N ILE A 11 -3.52 32.14 11.89
CA ILE A 11 -4.44 31.77 10.81
C ILE A 11 -5.41 32.93 10.51
N LYS A 12 -5.98 33.57 11.55
CA LYS A 12 -6.86 34.73 11.37
C LYS A 12 -6.15 35.89 10.67
N GLN A 13 -4.93 36.20 11.09
CA GLN A 13 -4.13 37.28 10.49
C GLN A 13 -3.81 37.02 9.00
N LYS A 14 -3.62 35.74 8.58
CA LYS A 14 -3.43 35.37 7.18
C LYS A 14 -4.72 35.54 6.36
N ILE A 15 -5.85 35.14 6.91
CA ILE A 15 -7.17 35.31 6.26
C ILE A 15 -7.48 36.81 6.03
N GLU A 16 -7.16 37.67 7.00
CA GLU A 16 -7.35 39.11 6.90
C GLU A 16 -6.46 39.75 5.80
N ARG A 17 -5.32 39.13 5.46
CA ARG A 17 -4.44 39.54 4.35
C ARG A 17 -4.87 39.01 3.00
N GLY A 18 -5.92 38.19 2.94
CA GLY A 18 -6.41 37.56 1.72
C GLY A 18 -5.68 36.29 1.30
N ASP A 19 -4.77 35.78 2.15
CA ASP A 19 -4.07 34.51 1.91
C ASP A 19 -4.96 33.35 2.34
N ASP A 20 -5.17 32.35 1.46
CA ASP A 20 -5.89 31.12 1.81
C ASP A 20 -4.94 30.14 2.51
N PRO A 21 -5.08 29.93 3.85
CA PRO A 21 -4.23 29.02 4.60
C PRO A 21 -4.28 27.57 4.08
N ARG A 22 -5.32 27.20 3.33
CA ARG A 22 -5.46 25.86 2.74
C ARG A 22 -4.45 25.64 1.62
N VAL A 23 -4.04 26.70 0.90
CA VAL A 23 -3.03 26.60 -0.16
C VAL A 23 -1.68 26.25 0.47
N GLU A 24 -1.27 26.96 1.52
CA GLU A 24 0.00 26.72 2.22
C GLU A 24 0.07 25.34 2.86
N ILE A 25 -1.04 24.89 3.47
CA ILE A 25 -1.13 23.53 4.03
C ILE A 25 -0.99 22.49 2.91
N LYS A 26 -1.66 22.69 1.77
CA LYS A 26 -1.54 21.79 0.61
C LYS A 26 -0.12 21.80 0.02
N GLU A 27 0.53 22.94 -0.06
CA GLU A 27 1.90 23.06 -0.56
C GLU A 27 2.90 22.39 0.40
N THR A 28 2.76 22.60 1.71
CA THR A 28 3.58 21.93 2.72
C THR A 28 3.37 20.41 2.70
N GLN A 29 2.14 19.97 2.56
CA GLN A 29 1.82 18.55 2.40
C GLN A 29 2.41 17.99 1.10
N ARG A 30 2.34 18.72 -0.03
CA ARG A 30 2.95 18.33 -1.30
C ARG A 30 4.48 18.27 -1.20
N ALA A 31 5.11 19.23 -0.52
CA ALA A 31 6.56 19.23 -0.28
C ALA A 31 6.97 18.00 0.57
N ASN A 32 6.26 17.70 1.64
CA ASN A 32 6.50 16.52 2.47
C ASN A 32 6.27 15.21 1.71
N ARG A 33 5.26 15.15 0.83
CA ARG A 33 5.03 14.01 -0.08
C ARG A 33 6.21 13.75 -1.00
N ASN A 34 6.95 14.80 -1.41
CA ASN A 34 8.09 14.67 -2.33
C ASN A 34 9.27 13.85 -1.77
N PHE A 35 9.34 13.66 -0.46
CA PHE A 35 10.39 12.86 0.20
C PHE A 35 9.94 11.47 0.61
N TYR A 36 8.64 11.15 0.49
CA TYR A 36 8.08 9.88 0.97
C TYR A 36 8.42 8.73 0.03
N THR A 37 9.25 7.82 0.49
CA THR A 37 9.66 6.65 -0.29
C THR A 37 8.64 5.49 -0.17
N VAL A 38 8.74 4.52 -1.07
CA VAL A 38 7.94 3.28 -0.95
C VAL A 38 8.33 2.51 0.32
N GLY A 39 9.58 2.61 0.76
CA GLY A 39 10.04 2.04 2.04
C GLY A 39 9.27 2.59 3.22
N ASP A 40 9.22 3.93 3.35
CA ASP A 40 8.48 4.62 4.40
C ASP A 40 6.98 4.27 4.36
N LEU A 41 6.41 4.20 3.14
CA LEU A 41 5.02 3.79 2.93
C LEU A 41 4.75 2.36 3.42
N CYS A 42 5.68 1.43 3.15
CA CYS A 42 5.55 0.05 3.61
C CYS A 42 5.57 -0.04 5.14
N GLU A 43 6.48 0.68 5.80
CA GLU A 43 6.59 0.70 7.26
C GLU A 43 5.30 1.26 7.88
N GLU A 44 4.82 2.40 7.39
CA GLU A 44 3.59 3.00 7.90
C GLU A 44 2.36 2.12 7.64
N TYR A 45 2.25 1.49 6.47
CA TYR A 45 1.18 0.55 6.16
C TYR A 45 1.16 -0.63 7.13
N ILE A 46 2.31 -1.23 7.41
CA ILE A 46 2.40 -2.35 8.34
C ILE A 46 2.00 -1.93 9.74
N GLU A 47 2.54 -0.82 10.25
CA GLU A 47 2.29 -0.37 11.63
C GLU A 47 0.85 0.09 11.84
N ARG A 48 0.34 0.93 10.95
CA ARG A 48 -0.94 1.61 11.16
C ARG A 48 -2.15 0.92 10.54
N HIS A 49 -1.94 0.01 9.59
CA HIS A 49 -3.04 -0.67 8.91
C HIS A 49 -2.99 -2.18 9.04
N ALA A 50 -1.89 -2.82 8.64
CA ALA A 50 -1.85 -4.27 8.55
C ALA A 50 -1.86 -4.93 9.94
N LYS A 51 -1.07 -4.46 10.91
CA LYS A 51 -1.06 -5.00 12.29
C LYS A 51 -2.42 -4.86 12.98
N VAL A 52 -3.13 -3.76 12.74
CA VAL A 52 -4.41 -3.49 13.37
C VAL A 52 -5.54 -4.32 12.75
N ASN A 53 -5.54 -4.47 11.42
CA ASN A 53 -6.69 -5.02 10.69
C ASN A 53 -6.51 -6.47 10.23
N LYS A 54 -5.29 -7.05 10.33
CA LYS A 54 -5.01 -8.38 9.75
C LYS A 54 -4.22 -9.27 10.71
N ARG A 55 -4.76 -10.45 10.99
CA ARG A 55 -4.00 -11.48 11.72
C ARG A 55 -2.75 -11.95 10.94
N SER A 56 -2.80 -11.92 9.61
CA SER A 56 -1.70 -12.36 8.72
C SER A 56 -0.77 -11.23 8.26
N TRP A 57 -0.65 -10.14 9.02
CA TRP A 57 0.18 -8.98 8.66
C TRP A 57 1.65 -9.33 8.41
N LYS A 58 2.20 -10.33 9.14
CA LYS A 58 3.58 -10.81 8.95
C LYS A 58 3.85 -11.33 7.54
N GLU A 59 2.84 -11.92 6.91
CA GLU A 59 2.94 -12.41 5.54
C GLU A 59 2.92 -11.25 4.51
N ASP A 60 2.15 -10.19 4.79
CA ASP A 60 2.18 -8.98 3.97
C ASP A 60 3.56 -8.30 4.09
N GLU A 61 4.08 -8.17 5.31
CA GLU A 61 5.42 -7.63 5.57
C GLU A 61 6.51 -8.42 4.84
N ARG A 62 6.48 -9.76 4.97
CA ARG A 62 7.43 -10.64 4.28
C ARG A 62 7.36 -10.46 2.75
N CYS A 63 6.15 -10.37 2.21
CA CYS A 63 5.93 -10.15 0.79
C CYS A 63 6.50 -8.81 0.32
N LEU A 64 6.22 -7.72 1.04
CA LEU A 64 6.75 -6.40 0.74
C LEU A 64 8.29 -6.37 0.82
N LYS A 65 8.87 -6.90 1.90
CA LYS A 65 10.33 -6.94 2.09
C LYS A 65 11.05 -7.76 1.02
N LYS A 66 10.46 -8.87 0.58
CA LYS A 66 11.11 -9.77 -0.38
C LYS A 66 10.93 -9.35 -1.82
N GLU A 67 9.72 -8.92 -2.20
CA GLU A 67 9.39 -8.75 -3.62
C GLU A 67 9.36 -7.27 -4.05
N VAL A 68 9.01 -6.36 -3.15
CA VAL A 68 8.75 -4.95 -3.50
C VAL A 68 9.91 -4.03 -3.13
N LEU A 69 10.37 -4.07 -1.89
CA LEU A 69 11.41 -3.16 -1.39
C LEU A 69 12.75 -3.28 -2.15
N PRO A 70 13.23 -4.45 -2.58
CA PRO A 70 14.48 -4.54 -3.33
C PRO A 70 14.43 -3.80 -4.68
N VAL A 71 13.24 -3.69 -5.29
CA VAL A 71 13.07 -3.11 -6.63
C VAL A 71 12.72 -1.63 -6.56
N ILE A 72 11.75 -1.26 -5.74
CA ILE A 72 11.21 0.11 -5.70
C ILE A 72 11.28 0.77 -4.32
N GLY A 73 11.87 0.15 -3.32
CA GLY A 73 11.87 0.66 -1.93
C GLY A 73 12.45 2.06 -1.77
N ARG A 74 13.49 2.39 -2.55
CA ARG A 74 14.14 3.72 -2.54
C ARG A 74 13.46 4.74 -3.45
N LYS A 75 12.49 4.30 -4.27
CA LYS A 75 11.76 5.18 -5.18
C LYS A 75 10.75 6.00 -4.39
N LYS A 76 10.54 7.25 -4.77
CA LYS A 76 9.46 8.07 -4.21
C LYS A 76 8.11 7.43 -4.53
N ALA A 77 7.21 7.39 -3.56
CA ALA A 77 5.90 6.75 -3.74
C ALA A 77 5.10 7.36 -4.91
N GLN A 78 5.25 8.67 -5.15
CA GLN A 78 4.60 9.41 -6.26
C GLN A 78 5.18 9.06 -7.64
N ASP A 79 6.44 8.67 -7.71
CA ASP A 79 7.14 8.36 -8.95
C ASP A 79 6.94 6.90 -9.39
N VAL A 80 6.24 6.10 -8.58
CA VAL A 80 5.93 4.70 -8.93
C VAL A 80 4.91 4.67 -10.06
N LYS A 81 5.32 4.08 -11.17
CA LYS A 81 4.47 3.90 -12.34
C LYS A 81 3.95 2.46 -12.41
N ARG A 82 2.83 2.27 -13.10
CA ARG A 82 2.26 0.94 -13.34
C ARG A 82 3.29 -0.05 -13.90
N LYS A 83 4.17 0.40 -14.80
CA LYS A 83 5.21 -0.44 -15.41
C LYS A 83 6.18 -1.03 -14.37
N ASP A 84 6.50 -0.28 -13.31
CA ASP A 84 7.40 -0.76 -12.25
C ASP A 84 6.76 -1.93 -11.49
N LEU A 85 5.46 -1.84 -11.24
CA LEU A 85 4.69 -2.89 -10.57
C LEU A 85 4.53 -4.12 -11.46
N ILE A 86 4.25 -3.93 -12.75
CA ILE A 86 4.17 -5.02 -13.73
C ILE A 86 5.51 -5.75 -13.81
N SER A 87 6.64 -5.04 -13.87
CA SER A 87 7.97 -5.64 -13.89
C SER A 87 8.25 -6.53 -12.67
N ILE A 88 7.79 -6.11 -11.47
CA ILE A 88 7.89 -6.94 -10.26
C ILE A 88 7.06 -8.22 -10.41
N LEU A 89 5.82 -8.10 -10.91
CA LEU A 89 4.93 -9.24 -11.06
C LEU A 89 5.45 -10.24 -12.12
N ASP A 90 5.95 -9.72 -13.23
CA ASP A 90 6.52 -10.53 -14.31
C ASP A 90 7.74 -11.31 -13.83
N SER A 91 8.64 -10.70 -13.09
CA SER A 91 9.81 -11.39 -12.51
C SER A 91 9.42 -12.53 -11.55
N ILE A 92 8.31 -12.37 -10.81
CA ILE A 92 7.79 -13.43 -9.94
C ILE A 92 7.18 -14.57 -10.77
N VAL A 93 6.49 -14.25 -11.87
CA VAL A 93 5.92 -15.24 -12.80
C VAL A 93 7.03 -16.03 -13.50
N GLU A 94 8.05 -15.34 -14.02
CA GLU A 94 9.22 -15.94 -14.69
C GLU A 94 9.99 -16.90 -13.76
N ARG A 95 10.03 -16.59 -12.47
CA ARG A 95 10.59 -17.48 -11.42
C ARG A 95 9.72 -18.72 -11.16
N GLY A 96 8.61 -18.91 -11.87
CA GLY A 96 7.70 -20.05 -11.73
C GLY A 96 6.71 -19.95 -10.56
N SER A 97 6.44 -18.75 -10.05
CA SER A 97 5.56 -18.55 -8.89
C SER A 97 4.34 -17.65 -9.18
N PRO A 98 3.49 -17.99 -10.17
CA PRO A 98 2.41 -17.11 -10.62
C PRO A 98 1.36 -16.82 -9.53
N GLN A 99 1.11 -17.75 -8.61
CA GLN A 99 0.21 -17.52 -7.48
C GLN A 99 0.78 -16.52 -6.45
N MET A 100 2.12 -16.49 -6.31
CA MET A 100 2.79 -15.48 -5.50
C MET A 100 2.66 -14.10 -6.16
N ALA A 101 2.75 -14.00 -7.49
CA ALA A 101 2.52 -12.75 -8.21
C ALA A 101 1.12 -12.19 -7.94
N ASN A 102 0.07 -13.03 -7.97
CA ASN A 102 -1.29 -12.62 -7.59
C ASN A 102 -1.36 -12.12 -6.13
N ARG A 103 -0.70 -12.83 -5.22
CA ARG A 103 -0.64 -12.43 -3.81
C ARG A 103 0.08 -11.09 -3.65
N THR A 104 1.21 -10.93 -4.31
CA THR A 104 1.99 -9.69 -4.30
C THR A 104 1.17 -8.52 -4.84
N LEU A 105 0.46 -8.70 -5.95
CA LEU A 105 -0.45 -7.68 -6.49
C LEU A 105 -1.52 -7.27 -5.47
N ASN A 106 -2.12 -8.22 -4.76
CA ASN A 106 -3.12 -7.92 -3.73
C ASN A 106 -2.54 -7.10 -2.58
N VAL A 107 -1.31 -7.41 -2.16
CA VAL A 107 -0.62 -6.66 -1.07
C VAL A 107 -0.26 -5.26 -1.55
N ILE A 108 0.33 -5.13 -2.74
CA ILE A 108 0.69 -3.84 -3.35
C ILE A 108 -0.56 -2.96 -3.53
N SER A 109 -1.67 -3.54 -4.03
CA SER A 109 -2.93 -2.80 -4.19
C SER A 109 -3.44 -2.24 -2.87
N LYS A 110 -3.37 -3.01 -1.79
CA LYS A 110 -3.75 -2.54 -0.44
C LYS A 110 -2.82 -1.44 0.07
N LEU A 111 -1.51 -1.58 -0.16
CA LEU A 111 -0.51 -0.59 0.20
C LEU A 111 -0.79 0.75 -0.48
N PHE A 112 -0.99 0.75 -1.80
CA PHE A 112 -1.24 1.99 -2.54
C PHE A 112 -2.64 2.57 -2.28
N ASN A 113 -3.65 1.74 -2.03
CA ASN A 113 -4.96 2.23 -1.60
C ASN A 113 -4.90 2.86 -0.20
N PHE A 114 -4.10 2.33 0.71
CA PHE A 114 -3.80 2.95 1.99
C PHE A 114 -3.12 4.32 1.80
N ALA A 115 -2.16 4.44 0.86
CA ALA A 115 -1.52 5.71 0.54
C ALA A 115 -2.52 6.75 0.01
N VAL A 116 -3.46 6.33 -0.84
CA VAL A 116 -4.54 7.21 -1.33
C VAL A 116 -5.48 7.62 -0.19
N SER A 117 -5.88 6.70 0.68
CA SER A 117 -6.76 7.00 1.82
C SER A 117 -6.15 7.97 2.84
N ARG A 118 -4.83 8.14 2.81
CA ARG A 118 -4.07 9.07 3.66
C ARG A 118 -3.61 10.33 2.94
N ASP A 119 -4.12 10.57 1.74
CA ASP A 119 -3.69 11.69 0.91
C ASP A 119 -2.18 11.74 0.61
N ILE A 120 -1.46 10.60 0.74
CA ILE A 120 -0.06 10.47 0.34
C ILE A 120 0.06 10.46 -1.18
N LEU A 121 -0.92 9.84 -1.85
CA LEU A 121 -1.05 9.76 -3.30
C LEU A 121 -2.43 10.20 -3.74
N ASP A 122 -2.50 10.83 -4.92
CA ASP A 122 -3.77 11.25 -5.52
C ASP A 122 -4.51 10.05 -6.15
N ALA A 123 -3.77 9.07 -6.68
CA ALA A 123 -4.35 7.87 -7.30
C ALA A 123 -3.45 6.64 -7.12
N SER A 124 -4.05 5.45 -7.09
CA SER A 124 -3.31 4.19 -6.99
C SER A 124 -2.76 3.77 -8.36
N PRO A 125 -1.44 3.50 -8.48
CA PRO A 125 -0.86 2.99 -9.72
C PRO A 125 -1.32 1.57 -10.07
N CYS A 126 -2.03 0.89 -9.15
CA CYS A 126 -2.51 -0.48 -9.32
C CYS A 126 -3.88 -0.57 -10.03
N ALA A 127 -4.59 0.54 -10.24
CA ALA A 127 -6.03 0.58 -10.58
C ALA A 127 -6.45 -0.30 -11.79
N VAL A 128 -5.56 -0.60 -12.73
CA VAL A 128 -5.87 -1.34 -13.97
C VAL A 128 -4.97 -2.57 -14.16
N ILE A 129 -4.23 -2.99 -13.13
CA ILE A 129 -3.35 -4.16 -13.26
C ILE A 129 -4.20 -5.42 -13.11
N GLN A 130 -4.18 -6.26 -14.15
CA GLN A 130 -4.85 -7.57 -14.12
C GLN A 130 -4.02 -8.59 -13.35
N MET A 131 -4.68 -9.59 -12.78
CA MET A 131 -3.99 -10.68 -12.09
C MET A 131 -3.14 -11.49 -13.07
N PRO A 132 -1.84 -11.69 -12.80
CA PRO A 132 -0.92 -12.42 -13.68
C PRO A 132 -1.31 -13.88 -13.92
N ALA A 133 -2.02 -14.50 -12.96
CA ALA A 133 -2.38 -15.92 -13.06
C ALA A 133 -3.86 -16.14 -12.78
N LYS A 134 -4.45 -17.10 -13.51
CA LYS A 134 -5.81 -17.59 -13.23
C LYS A 134 -5.85 -18.25 -11.84
N LYS A 135 -6.87 -17.95 -11.05
CA LYS A 135 -7.12 -18.65 -9.79
C LYS A 135 -7.50 -20.09 -10.11
N LYS A 136 -6.65 -21.06 -9.73
CA LYS A 136 -7.07 -22.46 -9.71
C LYS A 136 -7.97 -22.69 -8.51
N GLN A 137 -9.23 -22.99 -8.74
CA GLN A 137 -10.11 -23.52 -7.70
C GLN A 137 -9.67 -24.95 -7.37
N ARG A 138 -9.62 -25.27 -6.09
CA ARG A 138 -9.42 -26.66 -5.66
C ARG A 138 -10.72 -27.43 -5.96
N SER A 139 -10.64 -28.38 -6.87
CA SER A 139 -11.77 -29.25 -7.25
C SER A 139 -11.85 -30.53 -6.42
N ARG A 140 -10.82 -30.79 -5.59
CA ARG A 140 -10.81 -32.00 -4.76
C ARG A 140 -11.69 -31.77 -3.52
N VAL A 141 -12.74 -32.58 -3.42
CA VAL A 141 -13.55 -32.75 -2.23
C VAL A 141 -13.11 -34.08 -1.55
N LEU A 142 -13.11 -34.11 -0.23
CA LEU A 142 -12.83 -35.34 0.52
C LEU A 142 -13.89 -36.40 0.19
N THR A 143 -13.47 -37.63 -0.07
CA THR A 143 -14.36 -38.75 -0.24
C THR A 143 -14.94 -39.20 1.12
N GLU A 144 -16.10 -39.89 1.12
CA GLU A 144 -16.72 -40.39 2.36
C GLU A 144 -15.75 -41.25 3.18
N ASN A 145 -14.92 -42.07 2.52
CA ASN A 145 -13.90 -42.88 3.19
C ASN A 145 -12.81 -42.04 3.87
N GLU A 146 -12.44 -40.90 3.28
CA GLU A 146 -11.49 -39.98 3.90
C GLU A 146 -12.12 -39.26 5.08
N ILE A 147 -13.39 -38.86 4.98
CA ILE A 147 -14.14 -38.23 6.08
C ILE A 147 -14.25 -39.20 7.26
N ASN A 148 -14.61 -40.47 7.00
CA ASN A 148 -14.76 -41.49 8.05
C ASN A 148 -13.43 -41.80 8.78
N LYS A 149 -12.29 -41.69 8.07
CA LYS A 149 -10.96 -41.81 8.71
C LYS A 149 -10.58 -40.64 9.63
N PHE A 150 -11.22 -39.49 9.49
CA PHE A 150 -11.02 -38.35 10.39
C PHE A 150 -11.94 -38.37 11.60
N LEU A 151 -13.05 -39.13 11.53
CA LEU A 151 -14.05 -39.19 12.61
C LEU A 151 -13.84 -40.37 13.56
N ASN A 152 -12.98 -41.34 13.23
CA ASN A 152 -12.52 -42.45 14.07
C ASN A 152 -11.06 -42.24 14.51
#